data_2dc80b1e52d4206a43486458e843b5bc
#
_entry.id   2dc80b1e52d4206a43486458e843b5bc
#
_cell.length_a   1.000
_cell.length_b   1.000
_cell.length_c   1.000
_cell.angle_alpha   90.00
_cell.angle_beta   90.00
_cell.angle_gamma   90.00
#
_symmetry.space_group_name_H-M   'P 1'
#
loop_
_entity.id
_entity.type
_entity.pdbx_description
1 polymer ?
#
loop_
_entity_poly.entity_id
_entity_poly.type
_entity_poly.pdbx_seq_one_letter_code
_entity_poly.pdbx_strand_id
1 'polypeptide(L)'
;MLPGTRLRPGKRRAAAALSVAVATAVAVSGCSSHGGGKRKSAGERSAASRATRAEDGPTATSRPGAGRGPAPKPRTAEQFTARARQAMAAEKGWTFALRGSETLLMQGQRPSTATYTATADRTTAPAALRQKGLITTSKEVRKPELVYVVGGTGYVKEGAEAWKQGPLSDPGIANDVEDPVAELEAFGAYAKSAKVRRTGAGGRDVRLQVSAAGWSLAAARSRPALKRAVREMEPTLVQLRAAGVTAADGSITLKSFTETWNLDAAHGYRLVSHGYAYTFLVPYRGGDITVSQEVRADNHGVFTGRVTLPADADR
;
A
#
# COMPACT_ATOMS: atom_id res chain seq x y z
N MET A 1 67.02 -31.02 12.77
CA MET A 1 65.97 -31.40 11.82
C MET A 1 64.67 -31.51 12.59
N LEU A 2 63.82 -30.51 12.45
CA LEU A 2 62.47 -30.46 13.03
C LEU A 2 61.44 -30.39 11.88
N PRO A 3 60.34 -31.16 11.88
CA PRO A 3 59.39 -31.20 10.77
C PRO A 3 58.43 -30.01 10.82
N GLY A 4 58.28 -29.37 9.68
CA GLY A 4 57.39 -28.23 9.50
C GLY A 4 55.91 -28.60 9.54
N THR A 5 55.16 -27.91 10.40
CA THR A 5 53.72 -28.02 10.54
C THR A 5 53.04 -27.18 9.43
N ARG A 6 52.42 -27.84 8.45
CA ARG A 6 51.60 -27.18 7.42
C ARG A 6 50.28 -26.70 8.03
N LEU A 7 50.11 -25.41 8.12
CA LEU A 7 48.83 -24.75 8.41
C LEU A 7 47.84 -24.97 7.25
N ARG A 8 46.74 -25.65 7.54
CA ARG A 8 45.57 -25.76 6.63
C ARG A 8 44.90 -24.41 6.48
N PRO A 9 44.54 -23.95 5.25
CA PRO A 9 43.78 -22.75 5.09
C PRO A 9 42.35 -22.92 5.59
N GLY A 10 41.99 -22.16 6.63
CA GLY A 10 40.65 -22.09 7.17
C GLY A 10 39.67 -21.65 6.10
N LYS A 11 38.60 -22.42 5.96
CA LYS A 11 37.43 -22.08 5.14
C LYS A 11 36.88 -20.71 5.60
N ARG A 12 37.15 -19.65 4.86
CA ARG A 12 36.48 -18.37 5.01
C ARG A 12 34.98 -18.59 4.72
N ARG A 13 34.16 -18.56 5.76
CA ARG A 13 32.73 -18.54 5.64
C ARG A 13 32.39 -17.18 4.98
N ALA A 14 31.94 -17.24 3.75
CA ALA A 14 31.34 -16.09 3.06
C ALA A 14 30.17 -15.62 3.92
N ALA A 15 30.32 -14.45 4.52
CA ALA A 15 29.20 -13.72 5.07
C ALA A 15 28.33 -13.32 3.87
N ALA A 16 27.19 -13.96 3.72
CA ALA A 16 26.18 -13.55 2.74
C ALA A 16 25.75 -12.14 3.13
N ALA A 17 26.17 -11.14 2.35
CA ALA A 17 25.65 -9.80 2.45
C ALA A 17 24.19 -9.88 2.00
N LEU A 18 23.25 -9.73 2.93
CA LEU A 18 21.86 -9.47 2.61
C LEU A 18 21.81 -8.11 1.89
N SER A 19 21.64 -8.16 0.58
CA SER A 19 21.28 -6.98 -0.19
C SER A 19 19.78 -6.79 0.00
N VAL A 20 19.39 -5.86 0.87
CA VAL A 20 18.02 -5.42 0.93
C VAL A 20 17.78 -4.63 -0.34
N ALA A 21 17.10 -5.22 -1.29
CA ALA A 21 16.38 -4.45 -2.29
C ALA A 21 15.09 -3.99 -1.59
N VAL A 22 14.86 -2.70 -1.55
CA VAL A 22 13.54 -2.15 -1.25
C VAL A 22 12.56 -2.86 -2.15
N ALA A 23 11.50 -3.33 -1.56
CA ALA A 23 10.51 -4.24 -2.09
C ALA A 23 10.22 -4.07 -3.59
N THR A 24 11.05 -4.67 -4.37
CA THR A 24 10.81 -4.94 -5.76
C THR A 24 10.94 -6.43 -5.90
N ALA A 25 9.79 -7.07 -5.98
CA ALA A 25 9.69 -8.50 -6.16
C ALA A 25 10.53 -8.93 -7.37
N VAL A 26 11.71 -9.47 -7.13
CA VAL A 26 12.41 -10.25 -8.14
C VAL A 26 11.64 -11.55 -8.26
N ALA A 27 10.70 -11.59 -9.19
CA ALA A 27 10.08 -12.82 -9.62
C ALA A 27 11.17 -13.69 -10.27
N VAL A 28 11.66 -14.68 -9.54
CA VAL A 28 12.42 -15.78 -10.12
C VAL A 28 11.43 -16.60 -10.92
N SER A 29 11.48 -16.46 -12.25
CA SER A 29 10.76 -17.29 -13.20
C SER A 29 11.27 -18.73 -13.11
N GLY A 30 10.59 -19.56 -12.35
CA GLY A 30 10.72 -21.00 -12.38
C GLY A 30 9.76 -21.57 -13.40
N CYS A 31 10.25 -21.91 -14.59
CA CYS A 31 9.53 -22.76 -15.52
C CYS A 31 9.29 -24.15 -14.91
N SER A 32 8.04 -24.55 -14.79
CA SER A 32 7.66 -25.96 -14.75
C SER A 32 6.35 -26.16 -15.47
N SER A 33 6.48 -26.79 -16.63
CA SER A 33 5.42 -27.32 -17.48
C SER A 33 4.77 -28.56 -16.86
N HIS A 34 3.55 -28.84 -17.36
CA HIS A 34 2.79 -30.08 -17.41
C HIS A 34 1.65 -30.28 -16.43
N GLY A 35 0.50 -30.47 -17.06
CA GLY A 35 -0.44 -31.46 -16.69
C GLY A 35 -1.90 -31.09 -16.94
N GLY A 36 -2.41 -31.50 -18.11
CA GLY A 36 -3.79 -31.33 -18.53
C GLY A 36 -4.80 -32.09 -17.66
N GLY A 37 -6.01 -31.59 -17.63
CA GLY A 37 -7.13 -32.24 -16.98
C GLY A 37 -8.44 -31.61 -17.43
N LYS A 38 -8.98 -32.06 -18.58
CA LYS A 38 -10.36 -31.81 -19.01
C LYS A 38 -11.34 -32.45 -18.02
N ARG A 39 -12.34 -31.71 -17.54
CA ARG A 39 -13.66 -32.28 -17.25
C ARG A 39 -14.77 -31.29 -17.56
N LYS A 40 -15.66 -31.74 -18.47
CA LYS A 40 -16.96 -31.18 -18.81
C LYS A 40 -18.00 -31.51 -17.72
N SER A 41 -18.95 -30.61 -17.51
CA SER A 41 -20.41 -30.87 -17.40
C SER A 41 -21.06 -29.52 -17.15
N ALA A 42 -21.86 -28.98 -18.00
CA ALA A 42 -23.25 -29.21 -18.38
C ALA A 42 -24.21 -29.13 -17.20
N GLY A 43 -25.10 -28.13 -17.26
CA GLY A 43 -26.22 -27.97 -16.33
C GLY A 43 -26.97 -26.65 -16.54
N GLU A 44 -27.67 -26.56 -17.72
CA GLU A 44 -28.77 -25.62 -17.91
C GLU A 44 -29.87 -25.87 -16.88
N ARG A 45 -30.47 -24.84 -16.34
CA ARG A 45 -31.92 -24.77 -16.12
C ARG A 45 -32.39 -23.32 -16.04
N SER A 46 -33.11 -22.95 -17.09
CA SER A 46 -34.04 -21.84 -17.13
C SER A 46 -35.15 -21.99 -16.09
N ALA A 47 -35.53 -20.89 -15.48
CA ALA A 47 -36.86 -20.72 -14.92
C ALA A 47 -37.33 -19.29 -15.16
N ALA A 48 -38.21 -19.16 -16.12
CA ALA A 48 -39.06 -18.00 -16.32
C ALA A 48 -40.12 -17.93 -15.22
N SER A 49 -40.39 -16.76 -14.69
CA SER A 49 -41.64 -16.50 -13.97
C SER A 49 -42.05 -15.04 -13.98
N ARG A 50 -43.07 -14.81 -14.75
CA ARG A 50 -44.32 -14.08 -14.46
C ARG A 50 -44.21 -12.62 -14.00
N ALA A 51 -44.55 -11.77 -14.97
CA ALA A 51 -45.10 -10.45 -14.75
C ALA A 51 -46.43 -10.54 -13.95
N THR A 52 -46.50 -9.81 -12.83
CA THR A 52 -47.76 -9.40 -12.21
C THR A 52 -47.83 -7.87 -12.32
N ARG A 53 -48.87 -7.49 -13.02
CA ARG A 53 -49.40 -6.15 -13.21
C ARG A 53 -50.05 -5.75 -11.86
N ALA A 54 -49.68 -4.64 -11.28
CA ALA A 54 -50.38 -4.01 -10.14
C ALA A 54 -50.58 -2.53 -10.45
N GLU A 55 -51.75 -2.21 -10.32
CA GLU A 55 -52.65 -1.08 -10.42
C GLU A 55 -52.09 0.28 -9.99
N ASP A 56 -52.64 1.27 -10.67
CA ASP A 56 -52.53 2.70 -10.41
C ASP A 56 -52.94 3.08 -8.96
N GLY A 57 -51.96 3.64 -8.22
CA GLY A 57 -52.22 4.35 -6.95
C GLY A 57 -51.88 5.83 -7.11
N PRO A 58 -52.56 6.73 -6.42
CA PRO A 58 -52.65 8.15 -6.75
C PRO A 58 -51.30 8.85 -6.54
N THR A 59 -50.98 9.68 -7.53
CA THR A 59 -49.85 10.61 -7.61
C THR A 59 -49.80 11.49 -6.35
N ALA A 60 -48.92 11.13 -5.40
CA ALA A 60 -48.53 12.04 -4.33
C ALA A 60 -47.66 13.15 -4.93
N THR A 61 -48.23 14.33 -5.07
CA THR A 61 -47.55 15.57 -5.45
C THR A 61 -46.42 15.84 -4.45
N SER A 62 -45.20 15.51 -4.83
CA SER A 62 -44.03 15.84 -4.04
C SER A 62 -43.86 17.35 -3.94
N ARG A 63 -44.13 17.87 -2.75
CA ARG A 63 -43.92 19.26 -2.38
C ARG A 63 -42.45 19.63 -2.63
N PRO A 64 -42.12 20.62 -3.47
CA PRO A 64 -40.75 21.07 -3.65
C PRO A 64 -40.26 21.76 -2.37
N GLY A 65 -39.14 21.29 -1.82
CA GLY A 65 -38.21 22.14 -1.12
C GLY A 65 -38.48 22.48 0.32
N ALA A 66 -38.41 21.53 1.24
CA ALA A 66 -37.87 21.90 2.53
C ALA A 66 -36.36 22.11 2.34
N GLY A 67 -35.91 23.36 2.41
CA GLY A 67 -34.47 23.70 2.31
C GLY A 67 -33.65 22.87 3.29
N ARG A 68 -32.83 21.99 2.77
CA ARG A 68 -31.85 21.26 3.59
C ARG A 68 -30.93 22.31 4.20
N GLY A 69 -31.11 22.59 5.48
CA GLY A 69 -30.15 23.39 6.25
C GLY A 69 -28.71 22.85 6.06
N PRO A 70 -27.70 23.66 6.34
CA PRO A 70 -26.30 23.24 6.18
C PRO A 70 -26.07 21.91 6.87
N ALA A 71 -25.48 20.96 6.15
CA ALA A 71 -25.24 19.63 6.66
C ALA A 71 -24.41 19.70 7.97
N PRO A 72 -24.75 18.91 9.00
CA PRO A 72 -24.10 18.97 10.30
C PRO A 72 -22.59 18.76 10.17
N LYS A 73 -21.82 19.51 10.96
CA LYS A 73 -20.35 19.39 10.98
C LYS A 73 -19.95 17.98 11.47
N PRO A 74 -18.98 17.31 10.82
CA PRO A 74 -18.53 16.00 11.24
C PRO A 74 -17.87 16.04 12.63
N ARG A 75 -18.05 14.96 13.40
CA ARG A 75 -17.55 14.80 14.78
C ARG A 75 -16.75 13.53 14.99
N THR A 76 -17.04 12.47 14.22
CA THR A 76 -16.36 11.17 14.33
C THR A 76 -15.40 10.94 13.16
N ALA A 77 -14.45 10.04 13.32
CA ALA A 77 -13.48 9.71 12.28
C ALA A 77 -14.16 9.21 11.00
N GLU A 78 -15.23 8.40 11.13
CA GLU A 78 -16.01 7.92 9.97
C GLU A 78 -16.66 9.08 9.22
N GLN A 79 -17.24 10.06 9.96
CA GLN A 79 -17.87 11.23 9.35
C GLN A 79 -16.83 12.10 8.61
N PHE A 80 -15.65 12.31 9.21
CA PHE A 80 -14.55 13.03 8.57
C PHE A 80 -14.06 12.29 7.33
N THR A 81 -13.86 10.98 7.42
CA THR A 81 -13.46 10.12 6.28
C THR A 81 -14.48 10.19 5.15
N ALA A 82 -15.78 10.11 5.45
CA ALA A 82 -16.84 10.21 4.44
C ALA A 82 -16.82 11.60 3.74
N ARG A 83 -16.60 12.68 4.48
CA ARG A 83 -16.45 14.02 3.90
C ARG A 83 -15.19 14.14 3.04
N ALA A 84 -14.06 13.60 3.50
CA ALA A 84 -12.83 13.60 2.75
C ALA A 84 -12.99 12.87 1.41
N ARG A 85 -13.58 11.66 1.42
CA ARG A 85 -13.87 10.89 0.21
C ARG A 85 -14.75 11.68 -0.76
N GLN A 86 -15.80 12.32 -0.27
CA GLN A 86 -16.67 13.18 -1.08
C GLN A 86 -15.89 14.35 -1.70
N ALA A 87 -15.05 15.03 -0.92
CA ALA A 87 -14.24 16.16 -1.41
C ALA A 87 -13.19 15.70 -2.45
N MET A 88 -12.55 14.53 -2.23
CA MET A 88 -11.59 14.00 -3.19
C MET A 88 -12.26 13.54 -4.49
N ALA A 89 -13.48 12.99 -4.42
CA ALA A 89 -14.24 12.56 -5.60
C ALA A 89 -14.84 13.71 -6.41
N ALA A 90 -14.95 14.92 -5.86
CA ALA A 90 -15.54 16.07 -6.53
C ALA A 90 -14.63 16.69 -7.61
N GLU A 91 -13.34 16.39 -7.58
CA GLU A 91 -12.35 16.94 -8.52
C GLU A 91 -12.01 15.94 -9.62
N LYS A 92 -11.51 16.45 -10.77
CA LYS A 92 -11.10 15.62 -11.91
C LYS A 92 -9.92 14.69 -11.59
N GLY A 93 -9.08 15.07 -10.65
CA GLY A 93 -7.92 14.31 -10.24
C GLY A 93 -7.06 15.07 -9.26
N TRP A 94 -5.97 14.43 -8.82
CA TRP A 94 -5.07 14.93 -7.80
C TRP A 94 -3.62 14.62 -8.13
N THR A 95 -2.71 15.51 -7.76
CA THR A 95 -1.27 15.28 -7.78
C THR A 95 -0.78 15.13 -6.35
N PHE A 96 0.05 14.11 -6.11
CA PHE A 96 0.72 13.88 -4.82
C PHE A 96 2.22 13.86 -4.98
N ALA A 97 2.95 14.44 -4.03
CA ALA A 97 4.36 14.15 -3.82
C ALA A 97 4.49 13.02 -2.81
N LEU A 98 5.20 11.96 -3.20
CA LEU A 98 5.42 10.76 -2.41
C LEU A 98 6.85 10.74 -1.88
N ARG A 99 7.02 10.33 -0.63
CA ARG A 99 8.32 10.07 0.00
C ARG A 99 8.22 8.84 0.85
N GLY A 100 9.24 7.99 0.78
CA GLY A 100 9.32 6.79 1.60
C GLY A 100 10.74 6.50 2.03
N SER A 101 10.87 5.75 3.10
CA SER A 101 12.14 5.17 3.53
C SER A 101 11.90 3.80 4.15
N GLU A 102 12.81 2.87 3.86
CA GLU A 102 12.86 1.56 4.49
C GLU A 102 14.23 1.37 5.12
N THR A 103 14.26 0.73 6.27
CA THR A 103 15.50 0.38 6.98
C THR A 103 15.42 -1.05 7.48
N LEU A 104 16.47 -1.82 7.19
CA LEU A 104 16.72 -3.12 7.78
C LEU A 104 17.98 -3.03 8.63
N LEU A 105 17.83 -3.32 9.92
CA LEU A 105 18.93 -3.31 10.90
C LEU A 105 19.08 -4.69 11.51
N MET A 106 20.25 -5.28 11.38
CA MET A 106 20.66 -6.51 12.07
C MET A 106 21.67 -6.17 13.15
N GLN A 107 21.57 -6.83 14.30
CA GLN A 107 22.52 -6.64 15.39
C GLN A 107 23.96 -6.80 14.93
N GLY A 108 24.82 -5.84 15.25
CA GLY A 108 26.24 -5.84 14.89
C GLY A 108 26.53 -5.52 13.41
N GLN A 109 25.53 -5.10 12.62
CA GLN A 109 25.70 -4.71 11.23
C GLN A 109 25.31 -3.24 11.01
N ARG A 110 25.84 -2.63 9.94
CA ARG A 110 25.38 -1.31 9.49
C ARG A 110 23.96 -1.44 8.95
N PRO A 111 23.08 -0.45 9.19
CA PRO A 111 21.74 -0.44 8.60
C PRO A 111 21.82 -0.49 7.07
N SER A 112 20.97 -1.30 6.46
CA SER A 112 20.67 -1.21 5.04
C SER A 112 19.44 -0.35 4.88
N THR A 113 19.54 0.73 4.11
CA THR A 113 18.45 1.69 3.92
C THR A 113 18.15 1.89 2.45
N ALA A 114 16.91 2.21 2.15
CA ALA A 114 16.51 2.74 0.86
C ALA A 114 15.52 3.88 1.08
N THR A 115 15.56 4.85 0.16
CA THR A 115 14.63 5.97 0.11
C THR A 115 13.91 5.98 -1.22
N TYR A 116 12.68 6.45 -1.19
CA TYR A 116 11.82 6.59 -2.35
C TYR A 116 11.27 8.01 -2.44
N THR A 117 11.27 8.57 -3.64
CA THR A 117 10.61 9.84 -3.94
C THR A 117 9.88 9.71 -5.25
N ALA A 118 8.63 10.20 -5.31
CA ALA A 118 7.86 10.17 -6.55
C ALA A 118 6.85 11.32 -6.63
N THR A 119 6.33 11.51 -7.84
CA THR A 119 5.11 12.27 -8.10
C THR A 119 4.06 11.29 -8.62
N ALA A 120 2.87 11.32 -8.03
CA ALA A 120 1.73 10.54 -8.46
C ALA A 120 0.62 11.48 -8.96
N ASP A 121 0.20 11.29 -10.22
CA ASP A 121 -0.96 11.94 -10.82
C ASP A 121 -2.09 10.91 -10.91
N ARG A 122 -3.25 11.25 -10.37
CA ARG A 122 -4.42 10.38 -10.33
C ARG A 122 -5.62 11.09 -10.96
N THR A 123 -6.35 10.41 -11.84
CA THR A 123 -7.65 10.85 -12.32
C THR A 123 -8.78 10.20 -11.52
N THR A 124 -9.91 10.90 -11.37
CA THR A 124 -11.06 10.40 -10.61
C THR A 124 -12.02 9.60 -11.49
N ALA A 125 -12.31 10.11 -12.69
CA ALA A 125 -13.24 9.48 -13.62
C ALA A 125 -12.74 9.60 -15.08
N PRO A 126 -12.33 8.50 -15.74
CA PRO A 126 -12.11 7.19 -15.14
C PRO A 126 -10.94 7.20 -14.15
N ALA A 127 -11.02 6.32 -13.15
CA ALA A 127 -9.94 6.17 -12.18
C ALA A 127 -8.68 5.61 -12.85
N ALA A 128 -7.58 6.36 -12.78
CA ALA A 128 -6.28 5.94 -13.28
C ALA A 128 -5.16 6.65 -12.49
N LEU A 129 -4.00 6.02 -12.39
CA LEU A 129 -2.83 6.54 -11.67
C LEU A 129 -1.60 6.47 -12.58
N ARG A 130 -0.77 7.49 -12.50
CA ARG A 130 0.60 7.49 -13.02
C ARG A 130 1.54 7.94 -11.91
N GLN A 131 2.54 7.13 -11.60
CA GLN A 131 3.55 7.43 -10.60
C GLN A 131 4.93 7.39 -11.25
N LYS A 132 5.75 8.40 -11.00
CA LYS A 132 7.12 8.50 -11.48
C LYS A 132 8.02 8.72 -10.29
N GLY A 133 8.87 7.76 -10.00
CA GLY A 133 9.69 7.72 -8.80
C GLY A 133 11.15 7.43 -9.04
N LEU A 134 11.89 7.54 -7.95
CA LEU A 134 13.29 7.19 -7.84
C LEU A 134 13.53 6.50 -6.51
N ILE A 135 14.07 5.28 -6.57
CA ILE A 135 14.57 4.54 -5.42
C ILE A 135 16.07 4.80 -5.31
N THR A 136 16.56 5.10 -4.10
CA THR A 136 17.99 5.26 -3.81
C THR A 136 18.35 4.40 -2.60
N THR A 137 19.31 3.51 -2.74
CA THR A 137 19.77 2.63 -1.66
C THR A 137 20.96 3.20 -0.90
N SER A 138 21.28 2.65 0.27
CA SER A 138 22.49 2.98 1.06
C SER A 138 23.81 2.67 0.34
N LYS A 139 23.76 1.94 -0.78
CA LYS A 139 24.89 1.69 -1.69
C LYS A 139 24.93 2.68 -2.86
N GLU A 140 24.16 3.77 -2.78
CA GLU A 140 24.05 4.83 -3.81
C GLU A 140 23.49 4.33 -5.15
N VAL A 141 22.92 3.12 -5.19
CA VAL A 141 22.21 2.64 -6.39
C VAL A 141 20.95 3.44 -6.56
N ARG A 142 20.78 4.04 -7.73
CA ARG A 142 19.61 4.83 -8.12
C ARG A 142 18.82 4.10 -9.18
N LYS A 143 17.55 3.83 -8.92
CA LYS A 143 16.68 3.06 -9.80
C LYS A 143 15.41 3.87 -10.05
N PRO A 144 15.19 4.39 -11.28
CA PRO A 144 13.92 5.03 -11.62
C PRO A 144 12.80 3.99 -11.62
N GLU A 145 11.62 4.44 -11.24
CA GLU A 145 10.42 3.62 -11.21
C GLU A 145 9.26 4.33 -11.92
N LEU A 146 8.51 3.57 -12.71
CA LEU A 146 7.28 4.00 -13.34
C LEU A 146 6.17 3.04 -12.94
N VAL A 147 5.07 3.59 -12.39
CA VAL A 147 3.88 2.82 -12.06
C VAL A 147 2.68 3.44 -12.75
N TYR A 148 1.85 2.61 -13.34
CA TYR A 148 0.56 3.01 -13.89
C TYR A 148 -0.53 2.08 -13.37
N VAL A 149 -1.71 2.64 -13.12
CA VAL A 149 -2.94 1.87 -12.89
C VAL A 149 -3.97 2.37 -13.88
N VAL A 150 -4.42 1.49 -14.76
CA VAL A 150 -5.42 1.79 -15.79
C VAL A 150 -6.39 0.62 -15.90
N GLY A 151 -7.69 0.89 -15.82
CA GLY A 151 -8.71 -0.15 -15.93
C GLY A 151 -8.62 -1.25 -14.86
N GLY A 152 -8.06 -0.97 -13.68
CA GLY A 152 -7.87 -1.93 -12.58
C GLY A 152 -6.63 -2.81 -12.72
N THR A 153 -5.84 -2.64 -13.78
CA THR A 153 -4.54 -3.31 -13.99
C THR A 153 -3.41 -2.37 -13.59
N GLY A 154 -2.48 -2.88 -12.81
CA GLY A 154 -1.22 -2.19 -12.48
C GLY A 154 -0.12 -2.60 -13.44
N TYR A 155 0.73 -1.64 -13.78
CA TYR A 155 1.92 -1.78 -14.63
C TYR A 155 3.09 -1.14 -13.90
N VAL A 156 4.18 -1.89 -13.72
CA VAL A 156 5.36 -1.45 -12.97
C VAL A 156 6.61 -1.67 -13.82
N LYS A 157 7.46 -0.65 -13.90
CA LYS A 157 8.77 -0.75 -14.57
C LYS A 157 9.83 -0.12 -13.69
N GLU A 158 10.87 -0.86 -13.40
CA GLU A 158 12.00 -0.44 -12.61
C GLU A 158 13.27 -0.38 -13.44
N GLY A 159 13.90 0.77 -13.52
CA GLY A 159 15.13 0.96 -14.28
C GLY A 159 14.95 0.57 -15.75
N ALA A 160 15.80 -0.35 -16.20
CA ALA A 160 15.77 -0.90 -17.56
C ALA A 160 15.02 -2.24 -17.67
N GLU A 161 14.37 -2.69 -16.61
CA GLU A 161 13.64 -3.96 -16.62
C GLU A 161 12.40 -3.91 -17.52
N ALA A 162 11.91 -5.09 -17.91
CA ALA A 162 10.64 -5.19 -18.64
C ALA A 162 9.46 -4.76 -17.75
N TRP A 163 8.37 -4.35 -18.37
CA TRP A 163 7.14 -4.08 -17.66
C TRP A 163 6.62 -5.36 -16.98
N LYS A 164 6.27 -5.23 -15.71
CA LYS A 164 5.45 -6.19 -14.97
C LYS A 164 4.01 -5.69 -15.00
N GLN A 165 3.04 -6.56 -15.25
CA GLN A 165 1.63 -6.20 -15.24
C GLN A 165 0.82 -7.23 -14.48
N GLY A 166 -0.23 -6.78 -13.81
CA GLY A 166 -1.11 -7.67 -13.06
C GLY A 166 -2.26 -6.92 -12.37
N PRO A 167 -3.21 -7.66 -11.80
CA PRO A 167 -4.28 -7.06 -11.03
C PRO A 167 -3.76 -6.44 -9.74
N LEU A 168 -4.46 -5.43 -9.21
CA LEU A 168 -4.11 -4.81 -7.93
C LEU A 168 -4.29 -5.73 -6.71
N SER A 169 -4.79 -6.94 -6.90
CA SER A 169 -4.80 -8.00 -5.88
C SER A 169 -3.50 -8.81 -5.83
N ASP A 170 -2.63 -8.67 -6.84
CA ASP A 170 -1.29 -9.27 -6.84
C ASP A 170 -0.38 -8.43 -5.93
N PRO A 171 0.19 -9.01 -4.86
CA PRO A 171 1.10 -8.30 -3.97
C PRO A 171 2.34 -7.73 -4.67
N GLY A 172 2.83 -8.39 -5.75
CA GLY A 172 3.97 -7.95 -6.54
C GLY A 172 3.69 -6.71 -7.40
N ILE A 173 2.43 -6.29 -7.48
CA ILE A 173 1.99 -5.06 -8.14
C ILE A 173 1.47 -4.07 -7.10
N ALA A 174 0.61 -4.55 -6.17
CA ALA A 174 -0.06 -3.69 -5.20
C ALA A 174 0.91 -2.94 -4.28
N ASN A 175 2.08 -3.54 -3.99
CA ASN A 175 3.08 -2.93 -3.10
C ASN A 175 3.83 -1.76 -3.74
N ASP A 176 3.87 -1.70 -5.07
CA ASP A 176 4.52 -0.60 -5.81
C ASP A 176 3.55 0.57 -6.07
N VAL A 177 2.23 0.37 -5.81
CA VAL A 177 1.19 1.37 -6.06
C VAL A 177 0.89 2.18 -4.80
N GLU A 178 1.22 3.47 -4.82
CA GLU A 178 0.84 4.42 -3.78
C GLU A 178 -0.30 5.33 -4.28
N ASP A 179 -1.55 4.97 -3.98
CA ASP A 179 -2.76 5.74 -4.31
C ASP A 179 -3.45 6.25 -3.03
N PRO A 180 -3.13 7.46 -2.54
CA PRO A 180 -3.72 7.97 -1.30
C PRO A 180 -5.25 8.10 -1.34
N VAL A 181 -5.86 8.23 -2.53
CA VAL A 181 -7.31 8.31 -2.66
C VAL A 181 -7.95 6.93 -2.52
N ALA A 182 -7.37 5.89 -3.15
CA ALA A 182 -7.83 4.52 -2.98
C ALA A 182 -7.61 4.03 -1.53
N GLU A 183 -6.51 4.42 -0.90
CA GLU A 183 -6.26 4.10 0.51
C GLU A 183 -7.25 4.81 1.45
N LEU A 184 -7.67 6.04 1.13
CA LEU A 184 -8.72 6.74 1.89
C LEU A 184 -10.07 6.00 1.79
N GLU A 185 -10.38 5.39 0.65
CA GLU A 185 -11.53 4.51 0.50
C GLU A 185 -11.43 3.28 1.42
N ALA A 186 -10.28 2.61 1.42
CA ALA A 186 -10.01 1.45 2.26
C ALA A 186 -10.03 1.79 3.76
N PHE A 187 -9.52 2.97 4.14
CA PHE A 187 -9.52 3.48 5.51
C PHE A 187 -10.94 3.54 6.10
N GLY A 188 -11.95 3.82 5.29
CA GLY A 188 -13.35 3.83 5.72
C GLY A 188 -13.79 2.57 6.48
N ALA A 189 -13.21 1.41 6.17
CA ALA A 189 -13.56 0.14 6.83
C ALA A 189 -13.13 0.06 8.31
N TYR A 190 -12.13 0.84 8.72
CA TYR A 190 -11.61 0.84 10.08
C TYR A 190 -11.45 2.25 10.68
N ALA A 191 -12.00 3.28 10.05
CA ALA A 191 -11.91 4.68 10.49
C ALA A 191 -12.40 4.88 11.94
N LYS A 192 -13.34 4.06 12.41
CA LYS A 192 -13.84 4.07 13.81
C LYS A 192 -12.74 3.87 14.86
N SER A 193 -11.61 3.24 14.48
CA SER A 193 -10.47 3.03 15.37
C SER A 193 -9.53 4.23 15.45
N ALA A 194 -9.73 5.24 14.61
CA ALA A 194 -8.86 6.40 14.57
C ALA A 194 -9.22 7.44 15.66
N LYS A 195 -8.19 8.00 16.27
CA LYS A 195 -8.31 9.17 17.13
C LYS A 195 -8.43 10.42 16.27
N VAL A 196 -9.40 11.28 16.61
CA VAL A 196 -9.62 12.56 15.94
C VAL A 196 -8.95 13.66 16.74
N ARG A 197 -8.14 14.48 16.07
CA ARG A 197 -7.56 15.71 16.66
C ARG A 197 -7.75 16.87 15.70
N ARG A 198 -8.12 18.03 16.23
CA ARG A 198 -8.07 19.30 15.48
C ARG A 198 -6.69 19.90 15.63
N THR A 199 -6.09 20.34 14.53
CA THR A 199 -4.73 20.87 14.43
C THR A 199 -4.76 22.16 13.59
N GLY A 200 -3.63 22.84 13.52
CA GLY A 200 -3.53 24.13 12.81
C GLY A 200 -4.13 25.32 13.58
N ALA A 201 -3.84 26.53 13.10
CA ALA A 201 -4.37 27.75 13.69
C ALA A 201 -5.91 27.78 13.61
N GLY A 202 -6.59 27.95 14.75
CA GLY A 202 -8.05 27.95 14.80
C GLY A 202 -8.72 26.61 14.51
N GLY A 203 -7.99 25.48 14.56
CA GLY A 203 -8.56 24.14 14.31
C GLY A 203 -8.96 23.90 12.85
N ARG A 204 -8.26 24.54 11.91
CA ARG A 204 -8.52 24.43 10.46
C ARG A 204 -8.22 23.05 9.89
N ASP A 205 -7.36 22.30 10.55
CA ASP A 205 -6.99 20.95 10.11
C ASP A 205 -7.58 19.90 11.03
N VAL A 206 -7.89 18.76 10.48
CA VAL A 206 -8.31 17.58 11.23
C VAL A 206 -7.31 16.47 10.97
N ARG A 207 -6.77 15.91 12.05
CA ARG A 207 -5.91 14.72 11.98
C ARG A 207 -6.68 13.51 12.48
N LEU A 208 -6.73 12.46 11.65
CA LEU A 208 -7.20 11.13 12.01
C LEU A 208 -5.96 10.26 12.16
N GLN A 209 -5.83 9.57 13.29
CA GLN A 209 -4.64 8.76 13.58
C GLN A 209 -5.03 7.40 14.12
N VAL A 210 -4.52 6.34 13.52
CA VAL A 210 -4.52 4.97 14.03
C VAL A 210 -3.13 4.64 14.53
N SER A 211 -3.04 3.98 15.69
CA SER A 211 -1.77 3.51 16.25
C SER A 211 -1.95 2.14 16.86
N ALA A 212 -0.93 1.29 16.72
CA ALA A 212 -0.91 -0.05 17.30
C ALA A 212 0.53 -0.46 17.66
N ALA A 213 0.68 -1.33 18.63
CA ALA A 213 1.96 -1.90 19.04
C ALA A 213 1.75 -3.26 19.75
N GLY A 214 2.81 -4.07 19.82
CA GLY A 214 2.83 -5.29 20.61
C GLY A 214 2.04 -6.47 20.01
N TRP A 215 1.70 -6.43 18.70
CA TRP A 215 1.00 -7.51 18.04
C TRP A 215 1.98 -8.46 17.35
N SER A 216 1.75 -9.78 17.46
CA SER A 216 2.44 -10.71 16.57
C SER A 216 1.97 -10.51 15.13
N LEU A 217 2.80 -10.81 14.14
CA LEU A 217 2.44 -10.76 12.73
C LEU A 217 1.20 -11.63 12.45
N ALA A 218 1.14 -12.83 13.06
CA ALA A 218 -0.02 -13.72 12.96
C ALA A 218 -1.32 -13.04 13.43
N ALA A 219 -1.28 -12.34 14.57
CA ALA A 219 -2.45 -11.64 15.10
C ALA A 219 -2.75 -10.35 14.31
N ALA A 220 -1.76 -9.68 13.76
CA ALA A 220 -1.91 -8.47 12.94
C ALA A 220 -2.66 -8.76 11.64
N ARG A 221 -2.46 -9.93 11.01
CA ARG A 221 -3.12 -10.34 9.77
C ARG A 221 -4.65 -10.30 9.84
N SER A 222 -5.24 -10.57 11.00
CA SER A 222 -6.70 -10.57 11.19
C SER A 222 -7.29 -9.19 11.49
N ARG A 223 -6.46 -8.15 11.62
CA ARG A 223 -6.90 -6.81 12.03
C ARG A 223 -7.01 -5.86 10.84
N PRO A 224 -8.21 -5.34 10.50
CA PRO A 224 -8.39 -4.43 9.36
C PRO A 224 -7.43 -3.24 9.38
N ALA A 225 -7.23 -2.63 10.55
CA ALA A 225 -6.35 -1.46 10.72
C ALA A 225 -4.85 -1.77 10.53
N LEU A 226 -4.44 -3.03 10.54
CA LEU A 226 -3.04 -3.46 10.39
C LEU A 226 -2.75 -4.13 9.04
N LYS A 227 -3.78 -4.31 8.19
CA LYS A 227 -3.61 -4.96 6.89
C LYS A 227 -2.54 -4.30 6.04
N ARG A 228 -2.44 -2.96 6.09
CA ARG A 228 -1.40 -2.23 5.35
C ARG A 228 0.00 -2.60 5.86
N ALA A 229 0.27 -2.48 7.15
CA ALA A 229 1.58 -2.83 7.72
C ALA A 229 1.98 -4.28 7.41
N VAL A 230 1.02 -5.20 7.44
CA VAL A 230 1.25 -6.61 7.07
C VAL A 230 1.59 -6.73 5.58
N ARG A 231 0.82 -6.11 4.69
CA ARG A 231 1.04 -6.14 3.24
C ARG A 231 2.43 -5.62 2.89
N GLU A 232 2.81 -4.47 3.43
CA GLU A 232 4.11 -3.84 3.18
C GLU A 232 5.29 -4.64 3.73
N MET A 233 5.09 -5.40 4.83
CA MET A 233 6.12 -6.27 5.41
C MET A 233 6.36 -7.56 4.59
N GLU A 234 5.36 -8.06 3.84
CA GLU A 234 5.43 -9.36 3.16
C GLU A 234 6.61 -9.51 2.21
N PRO A 235 6.94 -8.56 1.32
CA PRO A 235 8.08 -8.70 0.42
C PRO A 235 9.41 -8.84 1.17
N THR A 236 9.60 -8.02 2.20
CA THR A 236 10.80 -8.08 3.05
C THR A 236 10.87 -9.42 3.79
N LEU A 237 9.73 -9.92 4.27
CA LEU A 237 9.67 -11.23 4.93
C LEU A 237 10.00 -12.38 3.98
N VAL A 238 9.53 -12.34 2.74
CA VAL A 238 9.91 -13.32 1.69
C VAL A 238 11.41 -13.31 1.47
N GLN A 239 12.05 -12.15 1.37
CA GLN A 239 13.50 -12.02 1.21
C GLN A 239 14.27 -12.55 2.43
N LEU A 240 13.82 -12.21 3.64
CA LEU A 240 14.42 -12.70 4.89
C LEU A 240 14.35 -14.24 4.98
N ARG A 241 13.21 -14.83 4.60
CA ARG A 241 13.05 -16.30 4.55
C ARG A 241 13.96 -16.94 3.51
N ALA A 242 14.09 -16.36 2.32
CA ALA A 242 15.04 -16.80 1.30
C ALA A 242 16.50 -16.71 1.77
N ALA A 243 16.81 -15.77 2.67
CA ALA A 243 18.12 -15.62 3.31
C ALA A 243 18.32 -16.53 4.54
N GLY A 244 17.38 -17.42 4.86
CA GLY A 244 17.48 -18.41 5.94
C GLY A 244 16.95 -17.93 7.30
N VAL A 245 16.13 -16.89 7.34
CA VAL A 245 15.39 -16.48 8.55
C VAL A 245 14.15 -17.36 8.69
N THR A 246 14.09 -18.18 9.76
CA THR A 246 13.03 -19.18 9.98
C THR A 246 11.99 -18.74 11.02
N ALA A 247 11.97 -17.46 11.41
CA ALA A 247 11.04 -16.94 12.40
C ALA A 247 9.58 -17.19 11.98
N ALA A 248 8.81 -17.82 12.87
CA ALA A 248 7.38 -18.03 12.65
C ALA A 248 6.60 -16.71 12.80
N ASP A 249 5.48 -16.55 12.10
CA ASP A 249 4.65 -15.34 12.18
C ASP A 249 4.19 -15.00 13.61
N GLY A 250 4.03 -16.01 14.47
CA GLY A 250 3.70 -15.83 15.89
C GLY A 250 4.81 -15.18 16.72
N SER A 251 6.07 -15.30 16.29
CA SER A 251 7.24 -14.72 16.98
C SER A 251 7.69 -13.36 16.40
N ILE A 252 7.25 -13.01 15.20
CA ILE A 252 7.51 -11.70 14.60
C ILE A 252 6.60 -10.68 15.26
N THR A 253 7.16 -9.59 15.79
CA THR A 253 6.40 -8.60 16.56
C THR A 253 6.30 -7.27 15.83
N LEU A 254 5.09 -6.76 15.63
CA LEU A 254 4.82 -5.37 15.27
C LEU A 254 5.10 -4.50 16.50
N LYS A 255 6.30 -3.92 16.56
CA LYS A 255 6.73 -3.04 17.65
C LYS A 255 5.94 -1.73 17.67
N SER A 256 5.68 -1.16 16.49
CA SER A 256 4.90 0.06 16.33
C SER A 256 4.27 0.13 14.96
N PHE A 257 3.09 0.74 14.90
CA PHE A 257 2.40 1.16 13.69
C PHE A 257 1.70 2.48 13.95
N THR A 258 1.79 3.40 13.02
CA THR A 258 1.02 4.65 13.01
C THR A 258 0.60 4.95 11.59
N GLU A 259 -0.67 5.28 11.41
CA GLU A 259 -1.22 5.80 10.17
C GLU A 259 -1.92 7.12 10.45
N THR A 260 -1.71 8.13 9.61
CA THR A 260 -2.17 9.49 9.83
C THR A 260 -2.77 10.06 8.54
N TRP A 261 -3.96 10.65 8.69
CA TRP A 261 -4.67 11.37 7.64
C TRP A 261 -4.86 12.82 8.09
N ASN A 262 -4.34 13.79 7.35
CA ASN A 262 -4.54 15.22 7.61
C ASN A 262 -5.52 15.78 6.58
N LEU A 263 -6.58 16.41 7.08
CA LEU A 263 -7.70 16.91 6.28
C LEU A 263 -7.85 18.41 6.48
N ASP A 264 -8.11 19.16 5.39
CA ASP A 264 -8.35 20.60 5.40
C ASP A 264 -9.84 20.90 5.61
N ALA A 265 -10.20 21.35 6.82
CA ALA A 265 -11.58 21.66 7.15
C ALA A 265 -12.11 22.92 6.41
N ALA A 266 -11.23 23.83 5.98
CA ALA A 266 -11.63 25.02 5.24
C ALA A 266 -12.06 24.68 3.79
N HIS A 267 -11.55 23.58 3.23
CA HIS A 267 -11.85 23.15 1.89
C HIS A 267 -12.59 21.80 1.86
N GLY A 268 -13.64 21.65 2.67
CA GLY A 268 -14.53 20.51 2.66
C GLY A 268 -13.92 19.20 3.19
N TYR A 269 -12.86 19.28 3.98
CA TYR A 269 -12.09 18.13 4.51
C TYR A 269 -11.33 17.34 3.46
N ARG A 270 -10.93 17.98 2.35
CA ARG A 270 -10.06 17.31 1.37
C ARG A 270 -8.76 16.85 2.02
N LEU A 271 -8.20 15.77 1.49
CA LEU A 271 -6.94 15.22 1.95
C LEU A 271 -5.79 16.20 1.69
N VAL A 272 -5.06 16.56 2.74
CA VAL A 272 -3.81 17.34 2.69
C VAL A 272 -2.61 16.43 2.62
N SER A 273 -2.58 15.43 3.48
CA SER A 273 -1.52 14.41 3.45
C SER A 273 -1.99 13.12 4.11
N HIS A 274 -1.41 12.03 3.65
CA HIS A 274 -1.48 10.70 4.24
C HIS A 274 -0.07 10.22 4.56
N GLY A 275 0.08 9.49 5.64
CA GLY A 275 1.35 8.84 5.94
C GLY A 275 1.16 7.66 6.87
N TYR A 276 2.06 6.70 6.77
CA TYR A 276 2.14 5.57 7.70
C TYR A 276 3.59 5.25 8.01
N ALA A 277 3.79 4.67 9.18
CA ALA A 277 5.08 4.14 9.60
C ALA A 277 4.86 2.87 10.40
N TYR A 278 5.76 1.90 10.24
CA TYR A 278 5.78 0.69 11.06
C TYR A 278 7.19 0.25 11.41
N THR A 279 7.29 -0.53 12.46
CA THR A 279 8.50 -1.27 12.84
C THR A 279 8.13 -2.69 13.24
N PHE A 280 8.74 -3.67 12.58
CA PHE A 280 8.69 -5.08 12.98
C PHE A 280 10.02 -5.53 13.56
N LEU A 281 9.94 -6.41 14.54
CA LEU A 281 11.07 -7.17 15.09
C LEU A 281 10.94 -8.62 14.64
N VAL A 282 11.96 -9.12 13.95
CA VAL A 282 12.01 -10.49 13.42
C VAL A 282 13.13 -11.23 14.16
N PRO A 283 12.81 -12.22 15.01
CA PRO A 283 13.83 -12.99 15.75
C PRO A 283 14.80 -13.68 14.80
N TYR A 284 16.10 -13.52 15.06
CA TYR A 284 17.15 -14.13 14.27
C TYR A 284 18.46 -14.31 15.06
N ARG A 285 18.95 -15.55 15.21
CA ARG A 285 20.26 -15.89 15.81
C ARG A 285 20.52 -15.24 17.19
N GLY A 286 19.52 -15.25 18.08
CA GLY A 286 19.64 -14.73 19.44
C GLY A 286 19.49 -13.21 19.57
N GLY A 287 19.12 -12.52 18.51
CA GLY A 287 18.75 -11.11 18.48
C GLY A 287 17.56 -10.86 17.57
N ASP A 288 17.32 -9.60 17.20
CA ASP A 288 16.27 -9.20 16.29
C ASP A 288 16.83 -8.55 15.03
N ILE A 289 16.19 -8.84 13.90
CA ILE A 289 16.26 -7.98 12.72
C ILE A 289 15.13 -6.95 12.89
N THR A 290 15.47 -5.67 12.89
CA THR A 290 14.50 -4.58 12.88
C THR A 290 14.21 -4.19 11.44
N VAL A 291 12.94 -4.27 11.04
CA VAL A 291 12.44 -3.77 9.75
C VAL A 291 11.54 -2.58 10.01
N SER A 292 11.89 -1.42 9.46
CA SER A 292 11.11 -0.19 9.61
C SER A 292 10.83 0.41 8.25
N GLN A 293 9.62 0.93 8.07
CA GLN A 293 9.23 1.68 6.89
C GLN A 293 8.40 2.89 7.29
N GLU A 294 8.60 3.98 6.55
CA GLU A 294 7.78 5.17 6.61
C GLU A 294 7.45 5.62 5.18
N VAL A 295 6.19 5.97 4.94
CA VAL A 295 5.73 6.55 3.69
C VAL A 295 4.86 7.75 3.97
N ARG A 296 4.99 8.78 3.13
CA ARG A 296 4.20 9.99 3.17
C ARG A 296 3.82 10.45 1.77
N ALA A 297 2.55 10.80 1.62
CA ALA A 297 1.98 11.43 0.44
C ALA A 297 1.46 12.81 0.81
N ASP A 298 1.96 13.86 0.19
CA ASP A 298 1.48 15.24 0.33
C ASP A 298 0.69 15.63 -0.91
N ASN A 299 -0.53 16.16 -0.72
CA ASN A 299 -1.39 16.60 -1.81
C ASN A 299 -0.89 17.94 -2.37
N HIS A 300 -0.56 17.97 -3.65
CA HIS A 300 -0.07 19.15 -4.37
C HIS A 300 -1.16 19.85 -5.20
N GLY A 301 -2.41 19.45 -5.08
CA GLY A 301 -3.55 20.10 -5.71
C GLY A 301 -4.23 19.28 -6.80
N VAL A 302 -5.11 19.94 -7.54
CA VAL A 302 -5.95 19.31 -8.54
C VAL A 302 -5.15 18.98 -9.80
N PHE A 303 -5.28 17.73 -10.26
CA PHE A 303 -4.76 17.28 -11.55
C PHE A 303 -5.86 17.33 -12.60
N THR A 304 -5.62 18.05 -13.69
CA THR A 304 -6.58 18.20 -14.80
C THR A 304 -6.16 17.47 -16.08
N GLY A 305 -4.99 16.80 -16.04
CA GLY A 305 -4.46 16.06 -17.17
C GLY A 305 -5.15 14.71 -17.37
N ARG A 306 -4.52 13.89 -18.24
CA ARG A 306 -4.93 12.50 -18.48
C ARG A 306 -3.79 11.57 -18.08
N VAL A 307 -4.15 10.38 -17.61
CA VAL A 307 -3.23 9.28 -17.42
C VAL A 307 -3.39 8.34 -18.60
N THR A 308 -2.31 8.18 -19.38
CA THR A 308 -2.26 7.28 -20.54
C THR A 308 -1.08 6.34 -20.35
N LEU A 309 -1.32 5.07 -20.66
CA LEU A 309 -0.28 4.04 -20.61
C LEU A 309 0.77 4.30 -21.69
N PRO A 310 2.08 4.13 -21.43
CA PRO A 310 3.11 4.18 -22.46
C PRO A 310 2.90 3.06 -23.50
N ALA A 311 3.24 3.35 -24.77
CA ALA A 311 3.04 2.40 -25.86
C ALA A 311 3.86 1.09 -25.75
N ASP A 312 4.90 1.09 -24.91
CA ASP A 312 5.73 -0.09 -24.64
C ASP A 312 5.27 -0.92 -23.41
N ALA A 313 4.22 -0.48 -22.71
CA ALA A 313 3.75 -1.16 -21.50
C ALA A 313 2.80 -2.34 -21.80
N ASP A 314 2.21 -2.41 -22.98
CA ASP A 314 1.29 -3.48 -23.40
C ASP A 314 2.00 -4.58 -24.23
N ARG A 315 3.34 -4.60 -24.26
CA ARG A 315 4.14 -5.54 -25.09
C ARG A 315 4.73 -6.66 -24.28
#